data_e91ccaa7c340fce559e11006b98298a0
#
_entry.id   e91ccaa7c340fce559e11006b98298a0
#
_cell.length_a   1.000
_cell.length_b   1.000
_cell.length_c   1.000
_cell.angle_alpha   90.00
_cell.angle_beta   90.00
_cell.angle_gamma   90.00
#
_symmetry.space_group_name_H-M   'P 1'
#
loop_
_entity.id
_entity.type
_entity.pdbx_description
1 polymer ?
#
loop_
_entity_poly.entity_id
_entity_poly.type
_entity_poly.pdbx_seq_one_letter_code
_entity_poly.pdbx_strand_id
1 'polypeptide(L)'
;MRGDVDSSLDGIEAIFLDLDGTIYLGGDLIEGAVQFLDRLEDRGIRRFFLSNNSSKSVNQYLTKLQSLGIPSTEDDVLLSTHDLLTWLKNEGVKETYLVGTEGMREMLEDVGINTNSGSPQYVVLGYDTEITYEKLSTASVHLHKGVPMVSSHPDVVCPSPEGGLPDTGAYMDLFEATTGVRPVHICGKPNAGMILHKVEELGLRPEQCAMVGDRLYTCLLYTSDAADE
;
A
#
# COMPACT_ATOMS: atom_id res chain seq x y z
N MET A 1 -24.28 7.67 26.32
CA MET A 1 -23.17 7.16 27.15
C MET A 1 -21.95 7.23 26.26
N ARG A 2 -21.03 8.17 26.51
CA ARG A 2 -19.71 8.15 25.85
C ARG A 2 -18.95 7.01 26.53
N GLY A 3 -18.79 5.90 25.84
CA GLY A 3 -17.91 4.83 26.30
C GLY A 3 -16.52 5.40 26.54
N ASP A 4 -15.87 4.89 27.54
CA ASP A 4 -14.51 5.27 27.95
C ASP A 4 -13.56 4.82 26.83
N VAL A 5 -13.35 5.70 25.84
CA VAL A 5 -12.46 5.47 24.68
C VAL A 5 -11.01 5.30 25.15
N ASP A 6 -10.75 5.58 26.40
CA ASP A 6 -9.44 5.59 27.00
C ASP A 6 -8.91 4.19 27.32
N SER A 7 -9.77 3.23 27.64
CA SER A 7 -9.34 1.86 27.99
C SER A 7 -9.06 0.97 26.77
N SER A 8 -9.58 1.31 25.59
CA SER A 8 -9.40 0.51 24.37
C SER A 8 -7.98 0.56 23.80
N LEU A 9 -7.17 1.51 24.23
CA LEU A 9 -5.77 1.67 23.82
C LEU A 9 -4.77 1.19 24.88
N ASP A 10 -5.24 0.59 25.98
CA ASP A 10 -4.36 0.09 27.01
C ASP A 10 -3.50 -1.08 26.48
N GLY A 11 -2.18 -0.96 26.61
CA GLY A 11 -1.23 -1.94 26.10
C GLY A 11 -0.86 -1.79 24.63
N ILE A 12 -1.46 -0.84 23.92
CA ILE A 12 -1.11 -0.53 22.52
C ILE A 12 0.11 0.41 22.49
N GLU A 13 1.12 0.02 21.75
CA GLU A 13 2.36 0.77 21.56
C GLU A 13 2.53 1.33 20.14
N ALA A 14 1.83 0.73 19.16
CA ALA A 14 1.82 1.19 17.77
C ALA A 14 0.43 1.10 17.16
N ILE A 15 0.05 2.10 16.36
CA ILE A 15 -1.18 2.13 15.58
C ILE A 15 -0.84 2.32 14.11
N PHE A 16 -1.45 1.46 13.30
CA PHE A 16 -1.40 1.51 11.84
C PHE A 16 -2.69 2.12 11.31
N LEU A 17 -2.59 3.21 10.58
CA LEU A 17 -3.71 4.04 10.15
C LEU A 17 -3.83 3.99 8.64
N ASP A 18 -4.97 3.55 8.12
CA ASP A 18 -5.30 3.79 6.73
C ASP A 18 -5.39 5.31 6.47
N LEU A 19 -5.13 5.76 5.26
CA LEU A 19 -5.11 7.16 4.92
C LEU A 19 -6.42 7.62 4.27
N ASP A 20 -6.74 7.08 3.10
CA ASP A 20 -7.90 7.50 2.30
C ASP A 20 -9.20 6.95 2.91
N GLY A 21 -10.08 7.84 3.39
CA GLY A 21 -11.31 7.47 4.09
C GLY A 21 -11.17 7.38 5.62
N THR A 22 -9.94 7.44 6.16
CA THR A 22 -9.68 7.34 7.61
C THR A 22 -9.08 8.62 8.18
N ILE A 23 -8.03 9.15 7.57
CA ILE A 23 -7.38 10.40 8.00
C ILE A 23 -7.88 11.58 7.16
N TYR A 24 -8.05 11.38 5.87
CA TYR A 24 -8.57 12.37 4.95
C TYR A 24 -9.44 11.72 3.85
N LEU A 25 -10.26 12.51 3.19
CA LEU A 25 -10.97 12.12 1.98
C LEU A 25 -10.69 13.16 0.89
N GLY A 26 -10.06 12.73 -0.20
CA GLY A 26 -9.58 13.65 -1.23
C GLY A 26 -8.53 14.63 -0.70
N GLY A 27 -8.90 15.91 -0.60
CA GLY A 27 -8.04 16.99 -0.08
C GLY A 27 -8.34 17.40 1.36
N ASP A 28 -9.41 16.88 1.98
CA ASP A 28 -9.94 17.37 3.25
C ASP A 28 -9.72 16.36 4.39
N LEU A 29 -9.33 16.87 5.56
CA LEU A 29 -9.22 16.08 6.78
C LEU A 29 -10.58 15.57 7.24
N ILE A 30 -10.62 14.34 7.73
CA ILE A 30 -11.77 13.79 8.43
C ILE A 30 -11.86 14.45 9.80
N GLU A 31 -13.08 14.84 10.20
CA GLU A 31 -13.34 15.47 11.48
C GLU A 31 -12.84 14.58 12.64
N GLY A 32 -12.04 15.14 13.52
CA GLY A 32 -11.46 14.43 14.66
C GLY A 32 -10.12 13.72 14.37
N ALA A 33 -9.66 13.63 13.12
CA ALA A 33 -8.41 12.95 12.78
C ALA A 33 -7.20 13.57 13.48
N VAL A 34 -7.03 14.88 13.43
CA VAL A 34 -5.89 15.57 14.08
C VAL A 34 -5.94 15.38 15.59
N GLN A 35 -7.12 15.57 16.21
CA GLN A 35 -7.28 15.37 17.66
C GLN A 35 -6.99 13.92 18.10
N PHE A 36 -7.27 12.95 17.22
CA PHE A 36 -6.90 11.56 17.47
C PHE A 36 -5.38 11.36 17.40
N LEU A 37 -4.71 11.92 16.40
CA LEU A 37 -3.26 11.85 16.27
C LEU A 37 -2.54 12.52 17.47
N ASP A 38 -3.02 13.69 17.89
CA ASP A 38 -2.50 14.39 19.08
C ASP A 38 -2.60 13.52 20.35
N ARG A 39 -3.74 12.81 20.53
CA ARG A 39 -3.92 11.90 21.66
C ARG A 39 -2.98 10.68 21.62
N LEU A 40 -2.66 10.18 20.44
CA LEU A 40 -1.65 9.11 20.32
C LEU A 40 -0.28 9.60 20.75
N GLU A 41 0.09 10.81 20.33
CA GLU A 41 1.35 11.44 20.69
C GLU A 41 1.43 11.69 22.21
N ASP A 42 0.39 12.24 22.83
CA ASP A 42 0.28 12.46 24.28
C ASP A 42 0.45 11.18 25.09
N ARG A 43 0.07 10.02 24.52
CA ARG A 43 0.22 8.69 25.13
C ARG A 43 1.51 7.98 24.81
N GLY A 44 2.34 8.56 23.93
CA GLY A 44 3.57 7.95 23.45
C GLY A 44 3.33 6.74 22.54
N ILE A 45 2.13 6.63 21.94
CA ILE A 45 1.79 5.57 20.98
C ILE A 45 2.32 5.97 19.61
N ARG A 46 3.15 5.13 19.01
CA ARG A 46 3.68 5.37 17.67
C ARG A 46 2.58 5.20 16.62
N ARG A 47 2.57 6.07 15.61
CA ARG A 47 1.60 6.03 14.50
C ARG A 47 2.30 5.76 13.18
N PHE A 48 1.70 4.94 12.35
CA PHE A 48 2.16 4.62 11.00
C PHE A 48 1.00 4.76 10.02
N PHE A 49 1.24 5.41 8.91
CA PHE A 49 0.25 5.63 7.86
C PHE A 49 0.40 4.57 6.77
N LEU A 50 -0.68 3.85 6.48
CA LEU A 50 -0.70 2.79 5.47
C LEU A 50 -1.48 3.21 4.24
N SER A 51 -0.91 2.96 3.06
CA SER A 51 -1.65 3.12 1.81
C SER A 51 -1.34 2.00 0.81
N ASN A 52 -2.39 1.48 0.18
CA ASN A 52 -2.25 0.59 -0.98
C ASN A 52 -1.92 1.38 -2.26
N ASN A 53 -2.21 2.67 -2.28
CA ASN A 53 -2.02 3.48 -3.46
C ASN A 53 -0.52 3.62 -3.80
N SER A 54 -0.09 2.83 -4.78
CA SER A 54 1.28 2.79 -5.30
C SER A 54 1.59 3.85 -6.36
N SER A 55 0.63 4.76 -6.66
CA SER A 55 0.85 5.79 -7.67
C SER A 55 1.76 6.93 -7.21
N LYS A 56 2.11 6.98 -5.92
CA LYS A 56 2.89 8.06 -5.32
C LYS A 56 4.11 7.54 -4.59
N SER A 57 5.19 8.32 -4.62
CA SER A 57 6.36 8.09 -3.79
C SER A 57 6.11 8.51 -2.33
N VAL A 58 6.99 8.08 -1.41
CA VAL A 58 6.94 8.49 0.01
C VAL A 58 6.98 10.01 0.14
N ASN A 59 7.84 10.70 -0.60
CA ASN A 59 7.97 12.16 -0.57
C ASN A 59 6.66 12.88 -0.96
N GLN A 60 5.90 12.34 -1.90
CA GLN A 60 4.61 12.89 -2.29
C GLN A 60 3.57 12.73 -1.16
N TYR A 61 3.60 11.60 -0.42
CA TYR A 61 2.77 11.41 0.77
C TYR A 61 3.16 12.35 1.91
N LEU A 62 4.46 12.50 2.19
CA LEU A 62 4.96 13.43 3.21
C LEU A 62 4.51 14.87 2.91
N THR A 63 4.64 15.30 1.65
CA THR A 63 4.17 16.62 1.21
C THR A 63 2.68 16.79 1.45
N LYS A 64 1.86 15.77 1.13
CA LYS A 64 0.41 15.80 1.38
C LYS A 64 0.09 15.86 2.86
N LEU A 65 0.68 14.99 3.69
CA LEU A 65 0.47 14.98 5.15
C LEU A 65 0.87 16.32 5.78
N GLN A 66 2.01 16.87 5.38
CA GLN A 66 2.47 18.18 5.84
C GLN A 66 1.50 19.30 5.44
N SER A 67 0.95 19.29 4.24
CA SER A 67 -0.04 20.27 3.78
C SER A 67 -1.35 20.20 4.58
N LEU A 68 -1.66 19.05 5.15
CA LEU A 68 -2.79 18.80 6.05
C LEU A 68 -2.46 19.10 7.53
N GLY A 69 -1.24 19.59 7.83
CA GLY A 69 -0.82 19.88 9.19
C GLY A 69 -0.45 18.65 10.02
N ILE A 70 -0.17 17.51 9.38
CA ILE A 70 0.24 16.26 10.04
C ILE A 70 1.76 16.08 9.89
N PRO A 71 2.56 16.36 10.94
CA PRO A 71 3.99 16.11 10.91
C PRO A 71 4.28 14.62 10.74
N SER A 72 5.14 14.28 9.78
CA SER A 72 5.47 12.88 9.48
C SER A 72 6.88 12.77 8.91
N THR A 73 7.50 11.63 9.12
CA THR A 73 8.79 11.22 8.56
C THR A 73 8.61 10.08 7.55
N GLU A 74 9.67 9.74 6.83
CA GLU A 74 9.64 8.60 5.90
C GLU A 74 9.30 7.30 6.61
N ASP A 75 9.77 7.12 7.85
CA ASP A 75 9.51 5.93 8.67
C ASP A 75 8.04 5.77 9.07
N ASP A 76 7.28 6.85 9.06
CA ASP A 76 5.86 6.85 9.42
C ASP A 76 4.95 6.42 8.25
N VAL A 77 5.47 6.36 7.01
CA VAL A 77 4.66 6.10 5.80
C VAL A 77 4.98 4.74 5.22
N LEU A 78 4.01 3.84 5.27
CA LEU A 78 4.10 2.47 4.75
C LEU A 78 3.21 2.33 3.51
N LEU A 79 3.84 2.09 2.36
CA LEU A 79 3.16 1.91 1.08
C LEU A 79 3.19 0.45 0.64
N SER A 80 2.20 0.01 -0.12
CA SER A 80 2.22 -1.30 -0.77
C SER A 80 3.47 -1.51 -1.65
N THR A 81 4.04 -0.41 -2.15
CA THR A 81 5.31 -0.43 -2.88
C THR A 81 6.47 -0.92 -2.00
N HIS A 82 6.51 -0.61 -0.68
CA HIS A 82 7.55 -1.12 0.22
C HIS A 82 7.47 -2.64 0.39
N ASP A 83 6.25 -3.18 0.51
CA ASP A 83 6.02 -4.63 0.56
C ASP A 83 6.50 -5.30 -0.74
N LEU A 84 6.16 -4.72 -1.88
CA LEU A 84 6.63 -5.16 -3.19
C LEU A 84 8.15 -5.12 -3.31
N LEU A 85 8.81 -4.04 -2.87
CA LEU A 85 10.27 -3.90 -2.89
C LEU A 85 10.94 -4.99 -2.03
N THR A 86 10.37 -5.26 -0.86
CA THR A 86 10.86 -6.31 0.04
C THR A 86 10.73 -7.69 -0.63
N TRP A 87 9.59 -7.96 -1.25
CA TRP A 87 9.37 -9.21 -1.97
C TRP A 87 10.33 -9.36 -3.15
N LEU A 88 10.45 -8.34 -4.01
CA LEU A 88 11.37 -8.36 -5.16
C LEU A 88 12.83 -8.56 -4.72
N LYS A 89 13.24 -7.94 -3.61
CA LYS A 89 14.58 -8.10 -3.04
C LYS A 89 14.82 -9.55 -2.56
N ASN A 90 13.84 -10.14 -1.89
CA ASN A 90 13.93 -11.52 -1.38
C ASN A 90 14.01 -12.53 -2.53
N GLU A 91 13.31 -12.27 -3.65
CA GLU A 91 13.38 -13.07 -4.88
C GLU A 91 14.65 -12.77 -5.72
N GLY A 92 15.49 -11.82 -5.31
CA GLY A 92 16.72 -11.47 -6.03
C GLY A 92 16.47 -10.78 -7.37
N VAL A 93 15.32 -10.15 -7.55
CA VAL A 93 14.90 -9.49 -8.80
C VAL A 93 15.69 -8.20 -9.03
N LYS A 94 16.19 -8.03 -10.27
CA LYS A 94 16.92 -6.83 -10.70
C LYS A 94 16.38 -6.25 -12.00
N GLU A 95 15.70 -7.06 -12.79
CA GLU A 95 15.24 -6.72 -14.13
C GLU A 95 13.71 -6.85 -14.18
N THR A 96 13.00 -5.73 -14.33
CA THR A 96 11.54 -5.70 -14.39
C THR A 96 11.04 -4.87 -15.57
N TYR A 97 9.79 -5.09 -15.94
CA TYR A 97 9.04 -4.17 -16.78
C TYR A 97 7.90 -3.59 -15.95
N LEU A 98 7.93 -2.29 -15.69
CA LEU A 98 6.96 -1.61 -14.82
C LEU A 98 5.77 -1.07 -15.62
N VAL A 99 4.57 -1.44 -15.20
CA VAL A 99 3.32 -0.71 -15.47
C VAL A 99 2.97 0.04 -14.18
N GLY A 100 3.40 1.27 -14.10
CA GLY A 100 3.33 2.12 -12.92
C GLY A 100 3.72 3.56 -13.24
N THR A 101 3.54 4.44 -12.26
CA THR A 101 3.87 5.86 -12.36
C THR A 101 5.36 6.13 -12.22
N GLU A 102 5.75 7.37 -12.53
CA GLU A 102 7.12 7.86 -12.28
C GLU A 102 7.51 7.71 -10.80
N GLY A 103 6.60 8.08 -9.87
CA GLY A 103 6.89 7.96 -8.43
C GLY A 103 7.15 6.53 -7.98
N MET A 104 6.47 5.55 -8.57
CA MET A 104 6.74 4.13 -8.30
C MET A 104 8.07 3.69 -8.93
N ARG A 105 8.38 4.21 -10.14
CA ARG A 105 9.65 3.93 -10.82
C ARG A 105 10.84 4.38 -9.98
N GLU A 106 10.81 5.61 -9.49
CA GLU A 106 11.88 6.15 -8.63
C GLU A 106 12.15 5.22 -7.45
N MET A 107 11.11 4.77 -6.74
CA MET A 107 11.26 3.86 -5.60
C MET A 107 11.92 2.52 -5.95
N LEU A 108 11.65 1.95 -7.13
CA LEU A 108 12.27 0.71 -7.59
C LEU A 108 13.73 0.93 -8.01
N GLU A 109 14.00 2.02 -8.72
CA GLU A 109 15.33 2.35 -9.24
C GLU A 109 16.28 2.75 -8.12
N ASP A 110 15.81 3.42 -7.07
CA ASP A 110 16.59 3.77 -5.88
C ASP A 110 17.18 2.54 -5.16
N VAL A 111 16.51 1.39 -5.26
CA VAL A 111 17.03 0.11 -4.73
C VAL A 111 17.75 -0.74 -5.78
N GLY A 112 18.03 -0.18 -6.96
CA GLY A 112 18.80 -0.79 -8.03
C GLY A 112 18.03 -1.82 -8.87
N ILE A 113 16.73 -1.66 -9.01
CA ILE A 113 15.87 -2.49 -9.89
C ILE A 113 15.64 -1.71 -11.19
N ASN A 114 16.01 -2.32 -12.32
CA ASN A 114 15.71 -1.78 -13.65
C ASN A 114 14.21 -1.96 -13.95
N THR A 115 13.53 -0.88 -14.29
CA THR A 115 12.07 -0.84 -14.49
C THR A 115 11.62 -0.90 -15.94
N ASN A 116 12.57 -0.92 -16.89
CA ASN A 116 12.29 -0.94 -18.33
C ASN A 116 13.17 -1.96 -19.06
N SER A 117 13.25 -3.17 -18.55
CA SER A 117 14.08 -4.22 -19.13
C SER A 117 13.45 -4.81 -20.40
N GLY A 118 14.27 -5.03 -21.42
CA GLY A 118 13.86 -5.77 -22.61
C GLY A 118 13.73 -7.28 -22.37
N SER A 119 14.26 -7.79 -21.24
CA SER A 119 14.18 -9.19 -20.82
C SER A 119 13.89 -9.27 -19.31
N PRO A 120 12.71 -8.81 -18.87
CA PRO A 120 12.39 -8.72 -17.46
C PRO A 120 12.20 -10.08 -16.81
N GLN A 121 12.57 -10.20 -15.54
CA GLN A 121 12.25 -11.34 -14.68
C GLN A 121 10.76 -11.35 -14.30
N TYR A 122 10.20 -10.14 -14.14
CA TYR A 122 8.78 -9.92 -13.83
C TYR A 122 8.22 -8.69 -14.54
N VAL A 123 6.94 -8.77 -14.92
CA VAL A 123 6.11 -7.59 -15.14
C VAL A 123 5.60 -7.14 -13.78
N VAL A 124 5.91 -5.90 -13.40
CA VAL A 124 5.48 -5.29 -12.14
C VAL A 124 4.29 -4.38 -12.43
N LEU A 125 3.19 -4.62 -11.72
CA LEU A 125 1.94 -3.88 -11.87
C LEU A 125 1.65 -3.05 -10.62
N GLY A 126 1.49 -1.74 -10.81
CA GLY A 126 1.05 -0.80 -9.80
C GLY A 126 -0.18 0.00 -10.24
N TYR A 127 -0.66 0.89 -9.36
CA TYR A 127 -1.68 1.86 -9.71
C TYR A 127 -1.07 2.93 -10.64
N ASP A 128 -1.25 2.74 -11.93
CA ASP A 128 -0.66 3.60 -12.96
C ASP A 128 -1.67 4.65 -13.44
N THR A 129 -1.60 5.85 -12.86
CA THR A 129 -2.38 7.02 -13.29
C THR A 129 -1.79 7.70 -14.54
N GLU A 130 -0.65 7.20 -15.03
CA GLU A 130 0.07 7.67 -16.23
C GLU A 130 0.03 6.59 -17.34
N ILE A 131 -0.96 5.70 -17.32
CA ILE A 131 -1.05 4.54 -18.19
C ILE A 131 -1.13 4.94 -19.66
N THR A 132 -0.37 4.24 -20.50
CA THR A 132 -0.37 4.40 -21.96
C THR A 132 -0.60 3.07 -22.64
N TYR A 133 -1.08 3.10 -23.90
CA TYR A 133 -1.21 1.88 -24.68
C TYR A 133 0.13 1.19 -24.90
N GLU A 134 1.23 1.95 -25.00
CA GLU A 134 2.58 1.41 -25.12
C GLU A 134 2.97 0.58 -23.89
N LYS A 135 2.73 1.10 -22.66
CA LYS A 135 2.97 0.35 -21.43
C LYS A 135 2.18 -0.96 -21.42
N LEU A 136 0.88 -0.89 -21.74
CA LEU A 136 0.01 -2.07 -21.76
C LEU A 136 0.42 -3.11 -22.80
N SER A 137 0.72 -2.65 -24.04
CA SER A 137 1.09 -3.56 -25.13
C SER A 137 2.44 -4.23 -24.89
N THR A 138 3.42 -3.50 -24.39
CA THR A 138 4.75 -4.05 -24.07
C THR A 138 4.67 -5.07 -22.92
N ALA A 139 3.93 -4.74 -21.85
CA ALA A 139 3.67 -5.69 -20.76
C ALA A 139 2.99 -6.97 -21.27
N SER A 140 1.94 -6.83 -22.10
CA SER A 140 1.24 -7.98 -22.71
C SER A 140 2.20 -8.86 -23.53
N VAL A 141 3.12 -8.28 -24.29
CA VAL A 141 4.13 -9.04 -25.05
C VAL A 141 5.04 -9.83 -24.12
N HIS A 142 5.47 -9.25 -22.98
CA HIS A 142 6.28 -9.97 -22.00
C HIS A 142 5.49 -11.13 -21.36
N LEU A 143 4.23 -10.89 -20.98
CA LEU A 143 3.35 -11.92 -20.41
C LEU A 143 3.10 -13.06 -21.39
N HIS A 144 2.85 -12.79 -22.68
CA HIS A 144 2.74 -13.83 -23.72
C HIS A 144 4.03 -14.63 -23.93
N LYS A 145 5.19 -14.07 -23.61
CA LYS A 145 6.47 -14.79 -23.62
C LYS A 145 6.73 -15.62 -22.36
N GLY A 146 5.76 -15.65 -21.43
CA GLY A 146 5.85 -16.43 -20.20
C GLY A 146 6.51 -15.69 -19.04
N VAL A 147 6.76 -14.39 -19.14
CA VAL A 147 7.23 -13.59 -18.00
C VAL A 147 6.12 -13.52 -16.95
N PRO A 148 6.37 -13.89 -15.67
CA PRO A 148 5.36 -13.79 -14.64
C PRO A 148 5.07 -12.33 -14.26
N MET A 149 3.87 -12.10 -13.67
CA MET A 149 3.42 -10.79 -13.20
C MET A 149 3.35 -10.78 -11.67
N VAL A 150 3.75 -9.66 -11.06
CA VAL A 150 3.49 -9.37 -9.65
C VAL A 150 2.79 -8.03 -9.53
N SER A 151 2.03 -7.83 -8.45
CA SER A 151 1.23 -6.63 -8.25
C SER A 151 1.47 -5.99 -6.89
N SER A 152 1.43 -4.66 -6.86
CA SER A 152 1.61 -3.87 -5.63
C SER A 152 0.44 -4.01 -4.65
N HIS A 153 -0.79 -4.27 -5.13
CA HIS A 153 -1.99 -4.43 -4.31
C HIS A 153 -3.18 -4.95 -5.17
N PRO A 154 -4.25 -5.45 -4.52
CA PRO A 154 -5.38 -6.05 -5.23
C PRO A 154 -6.53 -5.08 -5.56
N ASP A 155 -6.50 -3.82 -5.12
CA ASP A 155 -7.66 -2.93 -5.20
C ASP A 155 -8.12 -2.73 -6.65
N VAL A 156 -9.41 -2.99 -6.90
CA VAL A 156 -10.03 -2.85 -8.24
C VAL A 156 -10.40 -1.40 -8.52
N VAL A 157 -10.73 -0.66 -7.46
CA VAL A 157 -11.29 0.70 -7.54
C VAL A 157 -10.58 1.62 -6.55
N CYS A 158 -10.05 2.73 -7.07
CA CYS A 158 -9.62 3.85 -6.26
C CYS A 158 -10.82 4.78 -6.02
N PRO A 159 -11.21 5.06 -4.76
CA PRO A 159 -12.29 5.99 -4.45
C PRO A 159 -11.97 7.42 -4.91
N SER A 160 -12.97 8.09 -5.51
CA SER A 160 -12.90 9.52 -5.76
C SER A 160 -14.27 10.17 -5.51
N PRO A 161 -14.31 11.51 -5.29
CA PRO A 161 -15.58 12.23 -5.12
C PRO A 161 -16.53 12.11 -6.33
N GLU A 162 -15.96 11.87 -7.51
CA GLU A 162 -16.69 11.80 -8.78
C GLU A 162 -17.10 10.36 -9.15
N GLY A 163 -16.71 9.36 -8.33
CA GLY A 163 -16.97 7.94 -8.55
C GLY A 163 -15.69 7.09 -8.47
N GLY A 164 -15.85 5.79 -8.62
CA GLY A 164 -14.71 4.87 -8.59
C GLY A 164 -13.84 4.97 -9.85
N LEU A 165 -12.54 5.12 -9.65
CA LEU A 165 -11.54 5.12 -10.74
C LEU A 165 -10.92 3.72 -10.87
N PRO A 166 -10.53 3.27 -12.10
CA PRO A 166 -9.83 2.00 -12.27
C PRO A 166 -8.53 1.98 -11.48
N ASP A 167 -8.31 0.93 -10.71
CA ASP A 167 -7.09 0.73 -9.94
C ASP A 167 -6.40 -0.58 -10.38
N THR A 168 -5.36 -0.98 -9.72
CA THR A 168 -4.45 -2.09 -10.04
C THR A 168 -5.19 -3.38 -10.33
N GLY A 169 -6.23 -3.71 -9.57
CA GLY A 169 -7.06 -4.90 -9.79
C GLY A 169 -7.79 -4.88 -11.14
N ALA A 170 -8.26 -3.71 -11.59
CA ALA A 170 -8.87 -3.57 -12.91
C ALA A 170 -7.84 -3.81 -14.04
N TYR A 171 -6.59 -3.42 -13.82
CA TYR A 171 -5.50 -3.70 -14.77
C TYR A 171 -5.12 -5.19 -14.77
N MET A 172 -5.20 -5.88 -13.61
CA MET A 172 -5.04 -7.34 -13.56
C MET A 172 -6.08 -8.04 -14.44
N ASP A 173 -7.35 -7.62 -14.35
CA ASP A 173 -8.44 -8.18 -15.15
C ASP A 173 -8.23 -7.90 -16.65
N LEU A 174 -7.71 -6.72 -17.01
CA LEU A 174 -7.32 -6.39 -18.38
C LEU A 174 -6.25 -7.36 -18.90
N PHE A 175 -5.18 -7.59 -18.13
CA PHE A 175 -4.10 -8.50 -18.53
C PHE A 175 -4.56 -9.95 -18.56
N GLU A 176 -5.40 -10.40 -17.62
CA GLU A 176 -5.98 -11.74 -17.68
C GLU A 176 -6.83 -11.92 -18.94
N ALA A 177 -7.70 -10.97 -19.24
CA ALA A 177 -8.55 -11.02 -20.44
C ALA A 177 -7.75 -11.06 -21.73
N THR A 178 -6.59 -10.42 -21.79
CA THR A 178 -5.78 -10.31 -23.01
C THR A 178 -4.69 -11.37 -23.12
N THR A 179 -4.15 -11.87 -22.00
CA THR A 179 -2.99 -12.78 -22.01
C THR A 179 -3.23 -14.08 -21.26
N GLY A 180 -4.32 -14.19 -20.49
CA GLY A 180 -4.59 -15.31 -19.58
C GLY A 180 -3.70 -15.34 -18.33
N VAL A 181 -2.90 -14.29 -18.08
CA VAL A 181 -1.95 -14.25 -16.95
C VAL A 181 -2.52 -13.46 -15.79
N ARG A 182 -2.43 -14.04 -14.61
CA ARG A 182 -2.69 -13.41 -13.31
C ARG A 182 -1.38 -13.21 -12.54
N PRO A 183 -1.31 -12.25 -11.59
CA PRO A 183 -0.16 -12.12 -10.72
C PRO A 183 0.16 -13.41 -9.96
N VAL A 184 1.43 -13.79 -9.90
CA VAL A 184 1.91 -14.92 -9.07
C VAL A 184 2.05 -14.50 -7.62
N HIS A 185 2.14 -13.18 -7.37
CA HIS A 185 2.17 -12.60 -6.03
C HIS A 185 1.48 -11.22 -6.06
N ILE A 186 0.74 -10.93 -4.99
CA ILE A 186 0.05 -9.65 -4.78
C ILE A 186 0.46 -9.13 -3.40
N CYS A 187 1.04 -7.94 -3.36
CA CYS A 187 1.45 -7.25 -2.15
C CYS A 187 0.32 -6.37 -1.59
N GLY A 188 0.63 -5.62 -0.53
CA GLY A 188 -0.30 -4.66 0.06
C GLY A 188 -1.48 -5.28 0.81
N LYS A 189 -2.32 -4.42 1.41
CA LYS A 189 -3.52 -4.84 2.13
C LYS A 189 -4.48 -5.61 1.21
N PRO A 190 -5.11 -6.72 1.64
CA PRO A 190 -5.17 -7.26 3.00
C PRO A 190 -3.99 -8.15 3.42
N ASN A 191 -2.92 -8.26 2.64
CA ASN A 191 -1.73 -9.01 3.05
C ASN A 191 -1.00 -8.27 4.17
N ALA A 192 -0.56 -9.02 5.17
CA ALA A 192 0.03 -8.45 6.39
C ALA A 192 1.48 -7.95 6.23
N GLY A 193 2.12 -8.17 5.07
CA GLY A 193 3.54 -7.93 4.84
C GLY A 193 4.04 -6.57 5.33
N MET A 194 3.39 -5.49 4.91
CA MET A 194 3.77 -4.13 5.33
C MET A 194 3.80 -3.95 6.85
N ILE A 195 2.79 -4.48 7.54
CA ILE A 195 2.62 -4.33 8.99
C ILE A 195 3.58 -5.24 9.74
N LEU A 196 3.68 -6.50 9.34
CA LEU A 196 4.51 -7.49 10.03
C LEU A 196 5.99 -7.10 10.00
N HIS A 197 6.50 -6.61 8.88
CA HIS A 197 7.87 -6.09 8.79
C HIS A 197 8.11 -4.95 9.78
N LYS A 198 7.16 -4.01 9.88
CA LYS A 198 7.30 -2.87 10.80
C LYS A 198 7.18 -3.31 12.25
N VAL A 199 6.28 -4.21 12.57
CA VAL A 199 6.12 -4.78 13.93
C VAL A 199 7.39 -5.50 14.37
N GLU A 200 8.01 -6.28 13.48
CA GLU A 200 9.28 -6.96 13.76
C GLU A 200 10.43 -5.96 13.96
N GLU A 201 10.55 -4.96 13.09
CA GLU A 201 11.54 -3.87 13.20
C GLU A 201 11.43 -3.14 14.55
N LEU A 202 10.20 -2.93 15.00
CA LEU A 202 9.90 -2.27 16.27
C LEU A 202 10.11 -3.17 17.50
N GLY A 203 10.30 -4.47 17.30
CA GLY A 203 10.40 -5.46 18.37
C GLY A 203 9.10 -5.63 19.17
N LEU A 204 7.95 -5.34 18.55
CA LEU A 204 6.64 -5.44 19.17
C LEU A 204 5.99 -6.80 18.89
N ARG A 205 5.01 -7.15 19.73
CA ARG A 205 4.09 -8.27 19.48
C ARG A 205 2.81 -7.74 18.82
N PRO A 206 2.09 -8.56 18.04
CA PRO A 206 0.83 -8.17 17.39
C PRO A 206 -0.20 -7.58 18.37
N GLU A 207 -0.27 -8.11 19.60
CA GLU A 207 -1.23 -7.65 20.64
C GLU A 207 -0.93 -6.23 21.15
N GLN A 208 0.27 -5.71 20.89
CA GLN A 208 0.70 -4.34 21.21
C GLN A 208 0.41 -3.36 20.06
N CYS A 209 -0.22 -3.86 19.00
CA CYS A 209 -0.50 -3.09 17.80
C CYS A 209 -2.00 -3.05 17.52
N ALA A 210 -2.46 -1.93 16.95
CA ALA A 210 -3.82 -1.81 16.47
C ALA A 210 -3.82 -1.29 15.03
N MET A 211 -4.87 -1.62 14.28
CA MET A 211 -5.11 -1.06 12.95
C MET A 211 -6.44 -0.33 12.92
N VAL A 212 -6.46 0.83 12.28
CA VAL A 212 -7.66 1.64 12.06
C VAL A 212 -7.81 1.90 10.57
N GLY A 213 -9.00 1.64 10.04
CA GLY A 213 -9.33 1.85 8.63
C GLY A 213 -10.83 1.93 8.41
N ASP A 214 -11.26 2.51 7.29
CA ASP A 214 -12.66 2.68 6.89
C ASP A 214 -13.28 1.40 6.30
N ARG A 215 -12.44 0.43 5.90
CA ARG A 215 -12.87 -0.81 5.26
C ARG A 215 -12.53 -2.02 6.10
N LEU A 216 -13.54 -2.88 6.33
CA LEU A 216 -13.39 -4.07 7.17
C LEU A 216 -12.27 -5.00 6.69
N TYR A 217 -12.13 -5.23 5.38
CA TYR A 217 -11.10 -6.10 4.83
C TYR A 217 -9.67 -5.57 5.02
N THR A 218 -9.50 -4.26 5.17
CA THR A 218 -8.18 -3.67 5.48
C THR A 218 -7.78 -3.88 6.93
N CYS A 219 -8.76 -4.11 7.81
CA CYS A 219 -8.56 -4.36 9.24
C CYS A 219 -8.40 -5.87 9.57
N LEU A 220 -8.77 -6.78 8.66
CA LEU A 220 -8.73 -8.23 8.89
C LEU A 220 -7.31 -8.85 8.92
N LEU A 221 -6.27 -8.04 8.76
CA LEU A 221 -4.87 -8.47 8.73
C LEU A 221 -4.40 -9.24 9.97
N TYR A 222 -5.12 -9.10 11.11
CA TYR A 222 -4.77 -9.72 12.39
C TYR A 222 -5.79 -10.75 12.89
N THR A 223 -6.85 -11.04 12.12
CA THR A 223 -7.94 -11.92 12.55
C THR A 223 -7.98 -13.27 11.83
N SER A 224 -6.86 -13.71 11.25
CA SER A 224 -6.80 -15.03 10.59
C SER A 224 -7.10 -16.22 11.50
N ASP A 225 -7.11 -16.02 12.82
CA ASP A 225 -7.52 -17.06 13.78
C ASP A 225 -9.02 -17.01 14.14
N ALA A 226 -9.79 -16.04 13.65
CA ALA A 226 -11.21 -15.91 13.93
C ALA A 226 -12.15 -16.50 12.85
N ALA A 227 -11.58 -17.11 11.81
CA ALA A 227 -12.35 -17.69 10.70
C ALA A 227 -12.60 -19.20 10.80
N ASP A 228 -12.17 -19.85 11.91
CA ASP A 228 -12.35 -21.29 12.16
C ASP A 228 -13.34 -21.60 13.32
N GLU A 229 -14.28 -20.69 13.64
CA GLU A 229 -15.43 -21.01 14.48
C GLU A 229 -16.76 -20.74 13.79
#